data_d2f33dffa634e08b9d2902aefdd5f987
#
_entry.id   d2f33dffa634e08b9d2902aefdd5f987
#
_cell.length_a   1.000
_cell.length_b   1.000
_cell.length_c   1.000
_cell.angle_alpha   90.00
_cell.angle_beta   90.00
_cell.angle_gamma   90.00
#
_symmetry.space_group_name_H-M   'P 1'
#
loop_
_entity.id
_entity.type
_entity.pdbx_description
1 polymer ?
#
loop_
_entity_poly.entity_id
_entity_poly.type
_entity_poly.pdbx_seq_one_letter_code
_entity_poly.pdbx_strand_id
1 'polypeptide(L)'
;MRPKLLFLAAAFGLAAGSLLAQIGSPPQTKPSPKAEVVRVRTGSYAGMCIGWCDTVTSIDSRSIQTVTTSPSDPKNYPQQKTISRITAKQWREVQGSIDATVLAAMDEPTGCAGCADEMVQWVEVQFSDGTKKGIAYNAGTDPLAISDLMKKLVAIETSTARPLK
;
A
#
# COMPACT_ATOMS: atom_id res chain seq x y z
N MET A 1 76.68 -0.02 8.72
CA MET A 1 75.66 0.67 9.53
C MET A 1 74.31 0.48 8.81
N ARG A 2 73.41 -0.34 9.32
CA ARG A 2 72.10 -0.60 8.75
C ARG A 2 70.99 -0.05 9.68
N PRO A 3 70.05 0.80 9.25
CA PRO A 3 69.00 1.26 10.12
C PRO A 3 67.86 0.18 10.21
N LYS A 4 67.46 -0.08 11.44
CA LYS A 4 66.35 -0.94 11.79
C LYS A 4 64.98 -0.20 11.50
N LEU A 5 64.18 -0.68 10.58
CA LEU A 5 62.82 -0.22 10.41
C LEU A 5 61.95 -0.90 11.49
N LEU A 6 61.35 -0.07 12.35
CA LEU A 6 60.24 -0.49 13.24
C LEU A 6 58.94 -0.47 12.47
N PHE A 7 58.29 -1.63 12.29
CA PHE A 7 56.92 -1.73 11.81
C PHE A 7 55.96 -1.59 13.00
N LEU A 8 55.24 -0.46 13.04
CA LEU A 8 54.08 -0.30 13.92
C LEU A 8 52.87 -0.93 13.25
N ALA A 9 52.39 -2.06 13.77
CA ALA A 9 51.16 -2.68 13.36
C ALA A 9 49.98 -1.98 14.07
N ALA A 10 49.24 -1.15 13.36
CA ALA A 10 47.95 -0.60 13.82
C ALA A 10 46.86 -1.62 13.57
N ALA A 11 46.34 -2.24 14.61
CA ALA A 11 45.18 -3.10 14.56
C ALA A 11 43.93 -2.23 14.46
N PHE A 12 43.35 -2.14 13.25
CA PHE A 12 41.97 -1.60 13.04
C PHE A 12 40.94 -2.67 13.38
N GLY A 13 40.36 -2.55 14.56
CA GLY A 13 39.18 -3.34 14.95
C GLY A 13 37.95 -2.88 14.15
N LEU A 14 37.54 -3.66 13.16
CA LEU A 14 36.25 -3.51 12.46
C LEU A 14 35.13 -4.02 13.37
N ALA A 15 34.50 -3.12 14.13
CA ALA A 15 33.24 -3.38 14.78
C ALA A 15 32.13 -3.33 13.71
N ALA A 16 31.78 -4.50 13.16
CA ALA A 16 30.60 -4.67 12.32
C ALA A 16 29.34 -4.57 13.19
N GLY A 17 28.86 -3.36 13.42
CA GLY A 17 27.57 -3.09 14.02
C GLY A 17 26.48 -3.43 13.00
N SER A 18 25.83 -4.59 13.14
CA SER A 18 24.61 -4.92 12.38
C SER A 18 23.48 -3.97 12.81
N LEU A 19 23.29 -2.87 12.09
CA LEU A 19 22.06 -2.09 12.13
C LEU A 19 20.97 -2.94 11.45
N LEU A 20 20.27 -3.76 12.22
CA LEU A 20 18.95 -4.25 11.84
C LEU A 20 18.04 -3.02 11.78
N ALA A 21 17.86 -2.47 10.58
CA ALA A 21 16.83 -1.48 10.32
C ALA A 21 15.48 -2.13 10.63
N GLN A 22 14.92 -1.82 11.78
CA GLN A 22 13.53 -2.08 12.08
C GLN A 22 12.72 -1.27 11.07
N ILE A 23 12.17 -1.97 10.07
CA ILE A 23 11.16 -1.42 9.17
C ILE A 23 9.88 -1.31 10.00
N GLY A 24 9.87 -0.38 10.94
CA GLY A 24 8.65 0.07 11.59
C GLY A 24 7.84 0.85 10.55
N SER A 25 6.56 0.53 10.43
CA SER A 25 5.64 1.36 9.66
C SER A 25 5.81 2.82 10.10
N PRO A 26 5.94 3.78 9.17
CA PRO A 26 6.09 5.18 9.54
C PRO A 26 4.90 5.59 10.42
N PRO A 27 5.11 6.40 11.47
CA PRO A 27 4.04 6.86 12.34
C PRO A 27 2.96 7.53 11.49
N GLN A 28 1.73 7.04 11.59
CA GLN A 28 0.59 7.62 10.89
C GLN A 28 0.26 8.96 11.54
N THR A 29 0.68 10.04 10.93
CA THR A 29 0.35 11.39 11.38
C THR A 29 -1.12 11.70 11.08
N LYS A 30 -1.82 12.34 12.03
CA LYS A 30 -3.20 12.76 11.83
C LYS A 30 -3.25 13.83 10.72
N PRO A 31 -4.17 13.71 9.74
CA PRO A 31 -4.32 14.73 8.71
C PRO A 31 -4.65 16.11 9.30
N SER A 32 -4.19 17.16 8.63
CA SER A 32 -4.59 18.53 8.96
C SER A 32 -6.13 18.68 8.83
N PRO A 33 -6.80 19.51 9.66
CA PRO A 33 -8.24 19.76 9.55
C PRO A 33 -8.73 20.27 8.17
N LYS A 34 -7.82 20.78 7.35
CA LYS A 34 -8.09 21.25 5.99
C LYS A 34 -7.56 20.31 4.89
N ALA A 35 -6.98 19.18 5.27
CA ALA A 35 -6.42 18.26 4.29
C ALA A 35 -7.54 17.53 3.53
N GLU A 36 -7.48 17.60 2.21
CA GLU A 36 -8.42 16.93 1.32
C GLU A 36 -7.87 15.57 0.88
N VAL A 37 -8.75 14.62 0.63
CA VAL A 37 -8.38 13.33 0.02
C VAL A 37 -7.96 13.58 -1.43
N VAL A 38 -6.72 13.21 -1.76
CA VAL A 38 -6.16 13.36 -3.11
C VAL A 38 -5.97 12.05 -3.84
N ARG A 39 -5.88 10.93 -3.10
CA ARG A 39 -5.75 9.59 -3.67
C ARG A 39 -6.28 8.54 -2.72
N VAL A 40 -6.89 7.50 -3.27
CA VAL A 40 -7.22 6.27 -2.57
C VAL A 40 -6.50 5.12 -3.27
N ARG A 41 -5.89 4.22 -2.51
CA ARG A 41 -5.29 3.00 -3.02
C ARG A 41 -5.92 1.82 -2.33
N THR A 42 -6.18 0.77 -3.09
CA THR A 42 -6.60 -0.52 -2.57
C THR A 42 -5.70 -1.60 -3.13
N GLY A 43 -5.65 -2.71 -2.48
CA GLY A 43 -4.93 -3.84 -3.02
C GLY A 43 -5.21 -5.12 -2.29
N SER A 44 -4.72 -6.19 -2.88
CA SER A 44 -4.69 -7.51 -2.29
C SER A 44 -3.36 -8.18 -2.58
N TYR A 45 -2.91 -9.02 -1.66
CA TYR A 45 -1.79 -9.91 -1.87
C TYR A 45 -2.01 -11.24 -1.16
N ALA A 46 -1.41 -12.30 -1.69
CA ALA A 46 -1.41 -13.62 -1.07
C ALA A 46 0.04 -14.12 -0.96
N GLY A 47 0.42 -14.59 0.24
CA GLY A 47 1.79 -15.03 0.53
C GLY A 47 2.22 -16.23 -0.31
N MET A 48 1.38 -17.25 -0.42
CA MET A 48 1.63 -18.46 -1.20
C MET A 48 0.70 -18.53 -2.41
N CYS A 49 1.08 -17.88 -3.49
CA CYS A 49 0.26 -17.82 -4.70
C CYS A 49 1.12 -18.00 -5.95
N ILE A 50 0.60 -18.75 -6.91
CA ILE A 50 1.16 -18.90 -8.27
C ILE A 50 0.26 -18.14 -9.24
N GLY A 51 0.85 -17.21 -9.99
CA GLY A 51 0.09 -16.37 -10.93
C GLY A 51 0.10 -14.90 -10.55
N TRP A 52 -0.89 -14.15 -11.00
CA TRP A 52 -1.06 -12.73 -10.65
C TRP A 52 -1.71 -12.60 -9.28
N CYS A 53 -0.90 -12.52 -8.25
CA CYS A 53 -1.34 -12.59 -6.85
C CYS A 53 -1.49 -11.24 -6.19
N ASP A 54 -0.71 -10.27 -6.63
CA ASP A 54 -0.73 -8.93 -6.06
C ASP A 54 -1.47 -7.98 -7.00
N THR A 55 -2.47 -7.33 -6.49
CA THR A 55 -3.21 -6.29 -7.23
C THR A 55 -3.19 -5.00 -6.43
N VAL A 56 -2.86 -3.91 -7.10
CA VAL A 56 -2.93 -2.56 -6.53
C VAL A 56 -3.72 -1.68 -7.48
N THR A 57 -4.81 -1.11 -6.97
CA THR A 57 -5.58 -0.08 -7.67
C THR A 57 -5.36 1.27 -7.00
N SER A 58 -5.01 2.27 -7.79
CA SER A 58 -4.83 3.66 -7.38
C SER A 58 -5.84 4.54 -8.07
N ILE A 59 -6.61 5.30 -7.31
CA ILE A 59 -7.70 6.16 -7.76
C ILE A 59 -7.41 7.59 -7.32
N ASP A 60 -7.43 8.52 -8.25
CA ASP A 60 -7.33 9.96 -8.01
C ASP A 60 -8.38 10.71 -8.85
N SER A 61 -8.38 12.03 -8.80
CA SER A 61 -9.38 12.87 -9.51
C SER A 61 -9.35 12.74 -11.05
N ARG A 62 -8.39 12.04 -11.63
CA ARG A 62 -8.18 11.95 -13.08
C ARG A 62 -8.29 10.52 -13.60
N SER A 63 -7.85 9.55 -12.82
CA SER A 63 -7.65 8.19 -13.31
C SER A 63 -7.83 7.12 -12.24
N ILE A 64 -8.11 5.93 -12.74
CA ILE A 64 -7.98 4.67 -12.02
C ILE A 64 -6.86 3.90 -12.71
N GLN A 65 -5.86 3.53 -11.95
CA GLN A 65 -4.78 2.69 -12.42
C GLN A 65 -4.74 1.40 -11.61
N THR A 66 -4.89 0.26 -12.28
CA THR A 66 -4.71 -1.05 -11.66
C THR A 66 -3.42 -1.69 -12.17
N VAL A 67 -2.63 -2.18 -11.25
CA VAL A 67 -1.39 -2.91 -11.52
C VAL A 67 -1.51 -4.27 -10.85
N THR A 68 -1.30 -5.33 -11.64
CA THR A 68 -1.31 -6.70 -11.14
C THR A 68 0.06 -7.31 -11.39
N THR A 69 0.61 -7.94 -10.37
CA THR A 69 1.96 -8.52 -10.41
C THR A 69 1.99 -9.95 -9.88
N SER A 70 3.07 -10.65 -10.23
CA SER A 70 3.41 -11.96 -9.68
C SER A 70 4.81 -11.85 -9.06
N PRO A 71 4.91 -11.62 -7.73
CA PRO A 71 6.21 -11.51 -7.07
C PRO A 71 7.04 -12.80 -7.14
N SER A 72 6.38 -13.97 -7.11
CA SER A 72 7.02 -15.28 -7.14
C SER A 72 7.48 -15.72 -8.52
N ASP A 73 6.80 -15.30 -9.60
CA ASP A 73 7.12 -15.71 -10.97
C ASP A 73 6.82 -14.59 -11.98
N PRO A 74 7.57 -13.48 -11.94
CA PRO A 74 7.33 -12.34 -12.83
C PRO A 74 7.71 -12.63 -14.31
N LYS A 75 8.45 -13.70 -14.56
CA LYS A 75 8.84 -14.11 -15.92
C LYS A 75 7.66 -14.73 -16.66
N ASN A 76 6.93 -15.64 -16.03
CA ASN A 76 5.78 -16.31 -16.64
C ASN A 76 4.50 -15.49 -16.50
N TYR A 77 4.43 -14.64 -15.48
CA TYR A 77 3.30 -13.76 -15.20
C TYR A 77 3.78 -12.30 -15.16
N PRO A 78 4.08 -11.69 -16.30
CA PRO A 78 4.58 -10.31 -16.35
C PRO A 78 3.56 -9.33 -15.81
N GLN A 79 4.05 -8.22 -15.28
CA GLN A 79 3.19 -7.16 -14.76
C GLN A 79 2.16 -6.72 -15.81
N GLN A 80 0.91 -6.66 -15.39
CA GLN A 80 -0.19 -6.07 -16.15
C GLN A 80 -0.55 -4.71 -15.57
N LYS A 81 -0.86 -3.76 -16.46
CA LYS A 81 -1.26 -2.43 -16.06
C LYS A 81 -2.42 -1.95 -16.92
N THR A 82 -3.48 -1.50 -16.24
CA THR A 82 -4.62 -0.84 -16.89
C THR A 82 -4.77 0.57 -16.36
N ILE A 83 -5.19 1.49 -17.22
CA ILE A 83 -5.50 2.87 -16.85
C ILE A 83 -6.82 3.24 -17.48
N SER A 84 -7.74 3.74 -16.66
CA SER A 84 -9.06 4.24 -17.08
C SER A 84 -9.28 5.65 -16.55
N ARG A 85 -10.15 6.40 -17.19
CA ARG A 85 -10.56 7.73 -16.71
C ARG A 85 -11.66 7.59 -15.67
N ILE A 86 -11.62 8.45 -14.67
CA ILE A 86 -12.69 8.62 -13.69
C ILE A 86 -13.43 9.95 -13.97
N THR A 87 -14.73 9.97 -13.75
CA THR A 87 -15.50 11.21 -13.82
C THR A 87 -15.39 12.01 -12.53
N ALA A 88 -15.56 13.32 -12.60
CA ALA A 88 -15.58 14.17 -11.41
C ALA A 88 -16.71 13.78 -10.43
N LYS A 89 -17.82 13.20 -10.92
CA LYS A 89 -18.90 12.68 -10.08
C LYS A 89 -18.42 11.47 -9.27
N GLN A 90 -17.84 10.48 -9.93
CA GLN A 90 -17.31 9.27 -9.27
C GLN A 90 -16.23 9.63 -8.24
N TRP A 91 -15.34 10.57 -8.57
CA TRP A 91 -14.32 11.02 -7.62
C TRP A 91 -14.93 11.65 -6.36
N ARG A 92 -15.94 12.53 -6.51
CA ARG A 92 -16.65 13.09 -5.36
C ARG A 92 -17.37 12.02 -4.52
N GLU A 93 -17.91 10.98 -5.15
CA GLU A 93 -18.54 9.86 -4.46
C GLU A 93 -17.51 9.07 -3.61
N VAL A 94 -16.29 8.88 -4.13
CA VAL A 94 -15.17 8.29 -3.36
C VAL A 94 -14.81 9.18 -2.18
N GLN A 95 -14.55 10.46 -2.42
CA GLN A 95 -14.20 11.41 -1.35
C GLN A 95 -15.30 11.47 -0.26
N GLY A 96 -16.57 11.51 -0.66
CA GLY A 96 -17.71 11.58 0.26
C GLY A 96 -17.97 10.28 1.07
N SER A 97 -17.34 9.16 0.69
CA SER A 97 -17.41 7.92 1.48
C SER A 97 -16.26 7.77 2.48
N ILE A 98 -15.34 8.74 2.53
CA ILE A 98 -14.23 8.74 3.48
C ILE A 98 -14.56 9.75 4.58
N ASP A 99 -15.38 9.34 5.51
CA ASP A 99 -15.82 10.16 6.66
C ASP A 99 -14.96 9.89 7.92
N ALA A 100 -15.32 10.55 9.00
CA ALA A 100 -14.63 10.40 10.27
C ALA A 100 -14.66 8.95 10.81
N THR A 101 -15.73 8.19 10.54
CA THR A 101 -15.90 6.80 10.97
C THR A 101 -14.93 5.89 10.22
N VAL A 102 -14.84 6.05 8.89
CA VAL A 102 -13.87 5.34 8.06
C VAL A 102 -12.44 5.63 8.51
N LEU A 103 -12.11 6.90 8.73
CA LEU A 103 -10.77 7.30 9.16
C LEU A 103 -10.42 6.81 10.57
N ALA A 104 -11.38 6.75 11.48
CA ALA A 104 -11.17 6.18 12.81
C ALA A 104 -10.91 4.68 12.76
N ALA A 105 -11.64 3.95 11.92
CA ALA A 105 -11.40 2.51 11.71
C ALA A 105 -10.02 2.20 11.15
N MET A 106 -9.43 3.12 10.37
CA MET A 106 -8.07 2.98 9.84
C MET A 106 -6.97 3.19 10.89
N ASP A 107 -7.30 3.72 12.06
CA ASP A 107 -6.36 3.88 13.19
C ASP A 107 -6.38 2.66 14.14
N GLU A 108 -7.35 1.76 13.99
CA GLU A 108 -7.48 0.58 14.84
C GLU A 108 -6.55 -0.55 14.39
N PRO A 109 -5.88 -1.24 15.32
CA PRO A 109 -5.10 -2.42 14.97
C PRO A 109 -6.01 -3.55 14.51
N THR A 110 -5.81 -4.02 13.28
CA THR A 110 -6.59 -5.11 12.65
C THR A 110 -6.06 -6.51 12.97
N GLY A 111 -5.32 -6.68 14.05
CA GLY A 111 -4.69 -7.95 14.36
C GLY A 111 -3.53 -8.26 13.39
N CYS A 112 -3.31 -9.54 13.11
CA CYS A 112 -2.25 -9.99 12.22
C CYS A 112 -2.82 -10.37 10.86
N ALA A 113 -2.99 -9.38 9.97
CA ALA A 113 -3.39 -9.64 8.59
C ALA A 113 -2.32 -10.50 7.88
N GLY A 114 -2.73 -11.63 7.31
CA GLY A 114 -1.84 -12.54 6.58
C GLY A 114 -1.02 -13.52 7.43
N CYS A 115 -1.23 -13.58 8.76
CA CYS A 115 -0.48 -14.49 9.63
C CYS A 115 -0.76 -15.99 9.40
N ALA A 116 -1.84 -16.34 8.74
CA ALA A 116 -2.25 -17.71 8.45
C ALA A 116 -2.27 -18.01 6.93
N ASP A 117 -1.35 -17.43 6.16
CA ASP A 117 -1.29 -17.54 4.69
C ASP A 117 -2.58 -17.14 3.97
N GLU A 118 -3.42 -16.36 4.63
CA GLU A 118 -4.65 -15.85 4.06
C GLU A 118 -4.37 -14.69 3.10
N MET A 119 -5.27 -14.50 2.14
CA MET A 119 -5.21 -13.32 1.29
C MET A 119 -5.46 -12.07 2.14
N VAL A 120 -4.56 -11.11 2.02
CA VAL A 120 -4.71 -9.79 2.66
C VAL A 120 -5.30 -8.80 1.68
N GLN A 121 -6.26 -8.04 2.15
CA GLN A 121 -6.78 -6.85 1.49
C GLN A 121 -6.39 -5.61 2.29
N TRP A 122 -6.23 -4.49 1.61
CA TRP A 122 -5.89 -3.24 2.26
C TRP A 122 -6.46 -2.05 1.50
N VAL A 123 -6.64 -0.95 2.23
CA VAL A 123 -6.98 0.36 1.69
C VAL A 123 -6.11 1.43 2.34
N GLU A 124 -5.64 2.38 1.54
CA GLU A 124 -4.86 3.54 1.96
C GLU A 124 -5.49 4.81 1.40
N VAL A 125 -5.67 5.81 2.22
CA VAL A 125 -6.13 7.15 1.84
C VAL A 125 -4.94 8.11 1.98
N GLN A 126 -4.66 8.86 0.93
CA GLN A 126 -3.64 9.92 0.91
C GLN A 126 -4.29 11.29 0.88
N PHE A 127 -3.81 12.19 1.72
CA PHE A 127 -4.29 13.56 1.87
C PHE A 127 -3.38 14.58 1.17
N SER A 128 -3.91 15.77 0.92
CA SER A 128 -3.22 16.88 0.24
C SER A 128 -2.02 17.41 1.01
N ASP A 129 -1.96 17.21 2.33
CA ASP A 129 -0.82 17.54 3.20
C ASP A 129 0.28 16.46 3.21
N GLY A 130 0.11 15.40 2.40
CA GLY A 130 1.05 14.29 2.30
C GLY A 130 0.83 13.18 3.34
N THR A 131 -0.07 13.37 4.30
CA THR A 131 -0.39 12.32 5.29
C THR A 131 -1.11 11.16 4.62
N LYS A 132 -1.02 9.99 5.25
CA LYS A 132 -1.67 8.76 4.81
C LYS A 132 -2.31 8.06 5.99
N LYS A 133 -3.46 7.44 5.73
CA LYS A 133 -4.11 6.50 6.64
C LYS A 133 -4.46 5.23 5.88
N GLY A 134 -4.41 4.10 6.56
CA GLY A 134 -4.72 2.84 5.90
C GLY A 134 -4.96 1.72 6.90
N ILE A 135 -5.61 0.67 6.41
CA ILE A 135 -5.95 -0.53 7.15
C ILE A 135 -5.71 -1.74 6.25
N ALA A 136 -5.21 -2.82 6.82
CA ALA A 136 -5.08 -4.11 6.18
C ALA A 136 -5.84 -5.17 6.99
N TYR A 137 -6.50 -6.11 6.31
CA TYR A 137 -7.32 -7.13 6.92
C TYR A 137 -7.33 -8.40 6.07
N ASN A 138 -7.70 -9.53 6.64
CA ASN A 138 -7.84 -10.77 5.88
C ASN A 138 -9.08 -10.72 4.99
N ALA A 139 -8.98 -11.23 3.77
CA ALA A 139 -10.09 -11.24 2.82
C ALA A 139 -11.33 -11.93 3.44
N GLY A 140 -12.50 -11.32 3.27
CA GLY A 140 -13.75 -11.80 3.86
C GLY A 140 -13.99 -11.33 5.30
N THR A 141 -13.07 -10.56 5.90
CA THR A 141 -13.23 -9.98 7.24
C THR A 141 -13.31 -8.46 7.19
N ASP A 142 -13.92 -7.92 6.14
CA ASP A 142 -13.99 -6.47 5.90
C ASP A 142 -14.54 -5.73 7.12
N PRO A 143 -13.80 -4.78 7.70
CA PRO A 143 -14.35 -3.95 8.76
C PRO A 143 -15.61 -3.21 8.29
N LEU A 144 -16.69 -3.30 9.06
CA LEU A 144 -17.98 -2.70 8.68
C LEU A 144 -17.87 -1.23 8.29
N ALA A 145 -17.01 -0.49 8.99
CA ALA A 145 -16.82 0.93 8.76
C ALA A 145 -16.30 1.26 7.35
N ILE A 146 -15.50 0.38 6.72
CA ILE A 146 -14.95 0.60 5.37
C ILE A 146 -15.71 -0.14 4.26
N SER A 147 -16.69 -0.97 4.61
CA SER A 147 -17.43 -1.81 3.66
C SER A 147 -18.07 -1.00 2.51
N ASP A 148 -18.68 0.14 2.82
CA ASP A 148 -19.31 0.99 1.80
C ASP A 148 -18.30 1.70 0.91
N LEU A 149 -17.16 2.11 1.45
CA LEU A 149 -16.03 2.61 0.65
C LEU A 149 -15.57 1.52 -0.33
N MET A 150 -15.31 0.30 0.16
CA MET A 150 -14.85 -0.81 -0.68
C MET A 150 -15.86 -1.16 -1.78
N LYS A 151 -17.15 -1.22 -1.47
CA LYS A 151 -18.22 -1.45 -2.49
C LYS A 151 -18.21 -0.39 -3.59
N LYS A 152 -18.03 0.88 -3.22
CA LYS A 152 -17.95 1.99 -4.20
C LYS A 152 -16.71 1.88 -5.07
N LEU A 153 -15.55 1.57 -4.49
CA LEU A 153 -14.32 1.40 -5.24
C LEU A 153 -14.44 0.28 -6.27
N VAL A 154 -14.94 -0.89 -5.86
CA VAL A 154 -15.20 -2.03 -6.76
C VAL A 154 -16.20 -1.67 -7.86
N ALA A 155 -17.28 -0.96 -7.53
CA ALA A 155 -18.28 -0.54 -8.53
C ALA A 155 -17.67 0.41 -9.60
N ILE A 156 -16.80 1.32 -9.18
CA ILE A 156 -16.10 2.25 -10.08
C ILE A 156 -15.12 1.48 -10.96
N GLU A 157 -14.30 0.59 -10.40
CA GLU A 157 -13.38 -0.28 -11.15
C GLU A 157 -14.12 -1.08 -12.21
N THR A 158 -15.22 -1.73 -11.84
CA THR A 158 -16.02 -2.55 -12.76
C THR A 158 -16.65 -1.71 -13.88
N SER A 159 -17.13 -0.50 -13.56
CA SER A 159 -17.74 0.39 -14.55
C SER A 159 -16.73 0.94 -15.57
N THR A 160 -15.48 1.09 -15.18
CA THR A 160 -14.41 1.64 -16.02
C THR A 160 -13.61 0.56 -16.76
N ALA A 161 -13.64 -0.69 -16.31
CA ALA A 161 -12.97 -1.82 -16.94
C ALA A 161 -13.59 -2.25 -18.28
N ARG A 162 -14.72 -1.67 -18.70
CA ARG A 162 -15.29 -1.94 -20.03
C ARG A 162 -14.36 -1.39 -21.10
N PRO A 163 -13.85 -2.24 -22.02
CA PRO A 163 -13.05 -1.74 -23.13
C PRO A 163 -13.88 -0.74 -23.94
N LEU A 164 -13.30 0.42 -24.19
CA LEU A 164 -13.83 1.36 -25.19
C LEU A 164 -13.87 0.59 -26.53
N LYS A 165 -15.08 0.29 -26.99
CA LYS A 165 -15.32 -0.29 -28.33
C LYS A 165 -14.93 0.70 -29.40
#